data_211a49afbfae01cf983d0d857e64ced7
#
_entry.id   211a49afbfae01cf983d0d857e64ced7
#
_cell.length_a   1.000
_cell.length_b   1.000
_cell.length_c   1.000
_cell.angle_alpha   90.00
_cell.angle_beta   90.00
_cell.angle_gamma   90.00
#
_symmetry.space_group_name_H-M   'P 1'
#
loop_
_entity.id
_entity.type
_entity.pdbx_description
1 polymer ?
#
loop_
_entity_poly.entity_id
_entity_poly.type
_entity_poly.pdbx_seq_one_letter_code
_entity_poly.pdbx_strand_id
1 'polypeptide(L)'
;MPIDYALLTDLYEITMAQGYRDSGHENTEACFHMYFRDTPFKGGYAIACGMAQLADMVDTYAFSGEDIDYLSKIPAPGGGALFAADFLEWLRDFKLTLDIDAVPEGQVVFPNEPLVRVKGPIMQCQLLEAALLNCVNFQTLIATKAARVCLAAQGAPVAEFGLRRAQGAGGGLWASRASIVGGCASTSNVLAGKMFDLPVSGTHAHSWVMAFPSELEAFRAYAEAFPKNCTLLVDTYNVEQGIDNAITVGLEMRERGEKLSCIRIDSGDLAWLAKMARRKLDAAGLTDCGIVLSNDLDEYTIQSILEEGAQVSAWGVGTKLACAYDQPTLGGVYKLSATRKPGGEWVDHLKISESAKKLTFPGVLDVRRYYHEDGHIAGDMVFDTNAGVQECETIVDPLDSLRRKRLGGKRFETLLAPLARNGKTVLAPKFRDALAARERARVGLATLDESQKRMLNPHSYPVGLEHGLFEHRSDLVAKLRGFE
;
A
#
# COMPACT_ATOMS: atom_id res chain seq x y z
N MET A 1 8.61 18.53 -8.26
CA MET A 1 8.15 19.60 -7.37
C MET A 1 7.74 18.95 -6.06
N PRO A 2 8.07 19.49 -4.89
CA PRO A 2 7.51 19.01 -3.64
C PRO A 2 5.98 19.13 -3.73
N ILE A 3 5.28 18.17 -3.16
CA ILE A 3 3.80 18.17 -3.12
C ILE A 3 3.40 19.20 -2.07
N ASP A 4 2.52 20.12 -2.45
CA ASP A 4 1.84 21.00 -1.50
C ASP A 4 0.64 20.24 -0.90
N TYR A 5 0.84 19.67 0.27
CA TYR A 5 -0.18 18.87 0.92
C TYR A 5 -1.34 19.71 1.49
N ALA A 6 -1.12 21.00 1.77
CA ALA A 6 -2.17 21.85 2.32
C ALA A 6 -3.25 22.19 1.27
N LEU A 7 -2.84 22.33 0.00
CA LEU A 7 -3.78 22.50 -1.12
C LEU A 7 -4.15 21.19 -1.82
N LEU A 8 -3.52 20.04 -1.48
CA LEU A 8 -3.93 18.73 -1.96
C LEU A 8 -5.16 18.25 -1.17
N THR A 9 -6.25 19.00 -1.28
CA THR A 9 -7.49 18.80 -0.53
C THR A 9 -8.71 19.04 -1.43
N ASP A 10 -9.84 18.47 -1.08
CA ASP A 10 -11.11 18.81 -1.73
C ASP A 10 -11.67 20.12 -1.17
N LEU A 11 -12.27 20.94 -2.01
CA LEU A 11 -12.77 22.27 -1.64
C LEU A 11 -13.69 22.24 -0.41
N TYR A 12 -14.52 21.18 -0.27
CA TYR A 12 -15.42 21.05 0.88
C TYR A 12 -14.71 20.98 2.22
N GLU A 13 -13.47 20.48 2.27
CA GLU A 13 -12.70 20.39 3.51
C GLU A 13 -12.35 21.79 4.04
N ILE A 14 -11.95 22.70 3.13
CA ILE A 14 -11.64 24.08 3.51
C ILE A 14 -12.93 24.86 3.85
N THR A 15 -14.01 24.65 3.08
CA THR A 15 -15.30 25.31 3.36
C THR A 15 -15.90 24.82 4.69
N MET A 16 -15.77 23.52 5.02
CA MET A 16 -16.18 22.98 6.31
C MET A 16 -15.31 23.54 7.45
N ALA A 17 -13.99 23.69 7.25
CA ALA A 17 -13.13 24.28 8.24
C ALA A 17 -13.57 25.70 8.61
N GLN A 18 -13.87 26.56 7.61
CA GLN A 18 -14.48 27.87 7.87
C GLN A 18 -15.84 27.74 8.57
N GLY A 19 -16.70 26.84 8.11
CA GLY A 19 -18.02 26.61 8.69
C GLY A 19 -17.96 26.17 10.16
N TYR A 20 -17.01 25.33 10.55
CA TYR A 20 -16.77 24.95 11.95
C TYR A 20 -16.39 26.16 12.81
N ARG A 21 -15.50 27.01 12.28
CA ARG A 21 -15.11 28.25 12.97
C ARG A 21 -16.30 29.19 13.16
N ASP A 22 -17.03 29.50 12.09
CA ASP A 22 -18.15 30.45 12.08
C ASP A 22 -19.33 29.97 12.97
N SER A 23 -19.45 28.64 13.18
CA SER A 23 -20.45 28.03 14.07
C SER A 23 -19.98 27.78 15.51
N GLY A 24 -18.79 28.24 15.88
CA GLY A 24 -18.25 28.12 17.24
C GLY A 24 -17.73 26.74 17.61
N HIS A 25 -17.35 25.93 16.63
CA HIS A 25 -16.77 24.60 16.81
C HIS A 25 -15.23 24.59 16.72
N GLU A 26 -14.60 25.76 16.61
CA GLU A 26 -13.14 25.89 16.45
C GLU A 26 -12.32 25.18 17.53
N ASN A 27 -12.85 25.16 18.76
CA ASN A 27 -12.21 24.51 19.92
C ASN A 27 -12.74 23.09 20.20
N THR A 28 -13.55 22.53 19.30
CA THR A 28 -14.01 21.14 19.40
C THR A 28 -12.89 20.19 18.99
N GLU A 29 -12.57 19.25 19.86
CA GLU A 29 -11.71 18.12 19.50
C GLU A 29 -12.52 17.05 18.78
N ALA A 30 -11.91 16.37 17.84
CA ALA A 30 -12.52 15.28 17.07
C ALA A 30 -11.60 14.08 17.00
N CYS A 31 -12.19 12.91 16.82
CA CYS A 31 -11.51 11.68 16.47
C CYS A 31 -12.06 11.17 15.14
N PHE A 32 -11.14 10.96 14.19
CA PHE A 32 -11.44 10.37 12.89
C PHE A 32 -10.64 9.08 12.71
N HIS A 33 -11.22 8.13 11.97
CA HIS A 33 -10.54 6.90 11.60
C HIS A 33 -10.55 6.69 10.09
N MET A 34 -9.39 6.30 9.55
CA MET A 34 -9.26 5.78 8.20
C MET A 34 -9.29 4.26 8.24
N TYR A 35 -10.13 3.64 7.40
CA TYR A 35 -10.23 2.19 7.21
C TYR A 35 -10.81 1.88 5.82
N PHE A 36 -10.69 0.63 5.38
CA PHE A 36 -11.34 0.15 4.15
C PHE A 36 -12.38 -0.94 4.49
N ARG A 37 -13.32 -1.19 3.58
CA ARG A 37 -14.48 -2.07 3.83
C ARG A 37 -14.40 -3.44 3.18
N ASP A 38 -13.73 -3.52 2.06
CA ASP A 38 -13.62 -4.76 1.28
C ASP A 38 -12.14 -5.04 0.99
N THR A 39 -11.73 -6.30 1.14
CA THR A 39 -10.35 -6.70 0.83
C THR A 39 -10.06 -6.51 -0.66
N PRO A 40 -8.95 -5.87 -1.02
CA PRO A 40 -8.61 -5.67 -2.42
C PRO A 40 -8.36 -6.98 -3.16
N PHE A 41 -8.59 -6.95 -4.48
CA PHE A 41 -8.41 -8.08 -5.41
C PHE A 41 -9.21 -9.34 -5.02
N LYS A 42 -10.31 -9.19 -4.29
CA LYS A 42 -11.08 -10.32 -3.70
C LYS A 42 -10.16 -11.27 -2.90
N GLY A 43 -9.09 -10.73 -2.35
CA GLY A 43 -8.10 -11.46 -1.56
C GLY A 43 -8.52 -11.62 -0.10
N GLY A 44 -7.68 -12.26 0.72
CA GLY A 44 -7.93 -12.48 2.15
C GLY A 44 -7.31 -11.44 3.07
N TYR A 45 -6.46 -10.54 2.57
CA TYR A 45 -5.70 -9.56 3.36
C TYR A 45 -5.31 -8.33 2.53
N ALA A 46 -4.81 -7.30 3.21
CA ALA A 46 -4.07 -6.20 2.61
C ALA A 46 -2.74 -5.95 3.36
N ILE A 47 -1.82 -5.22 2.74
CA ILE A 47 -0.54 -4.80 3.33
C ILE A 47 -0.59 -3.29 3.53
N ALA A 48 -0.60 -2.84 4.78
CA ALA A 48 -0.61 -1.43 5.11
C ALA A 48 0.63 -0.71 4.57
N CYS A 49 0.43 0.40 3.87
CA CYS A 49 1.50 1.23 3.32
C CYS A 49 1.05 2.68 3.16
N GLY A 50 1.98 3.63 3.04
CA GLY A 50 1.72 5.06 2.89
C GLY A 50 1.98 5.89 4.14
N MET A 51 2.32 5.28 5.28
CA MET A 51 2.54 5.96 6.54
C MET A 51 3.84 6.78 6.54
N ALA A 52 4.84 6.41 5.76
CA ALA A 52 6.05 7.22 5.57
C ALA A 52 5.71 8.53 4.84
N GLN A 53 4.90 8.48 3.77
CA GLN A 53 4.44 9.68 3.08
C GLN A 53 3.52 10.53 3.97
N LEU A 54 2.65 9.90 4.75
CA LEU A 54 1.82 10.59 5.73
C LEU A 54 2.67 11.34 6.79
N ALA A 55 3.78 10.76 7.23
CA ALA A 55 4.71 11.43 8.13
C ALA A 55 5.38 12.64 7.46
N ASP A 56 5.82 12.50 6.19
CA ASP A 56 6.39 13.62 5.41
C ASP A 56 5.35 14.73 5.21
N MET A 57 4.08 14.36 4.98
CA MET A 57 2.97 15.32 4.91
C MET A 57 2.84 16.11 6.21
N VAL A 58 2.81 15.45 7.37
CA VAL A 58 2.69 16.11 8.67
C VAL A 58 3.84 17.10 8.90
N ASP A 59 5.07 16.71 8.56
CA ASP A 59 6.26 17.54 8.76
C ASP A 59 6.29 18.78 7.86
N THR A 60 5.55 18.77 6.74
CA THR A 60 5.57 19.84 5.71
C THR A 60 4.24 20.56 5.53
N TYR A 61 3.19 20.19 6.30
CA TYR A 61 1.85 20.74 6.15
C TYR A 61 1.77 22.19 6.59
N ALA A 62 1.69 23.11 5.64
CA ALA A 62 1.57 24.54 5.89
C ALA A 62 0.96 25.24 4.67
N PHE A 63 0.19 26.29 4.90
CA PHE A 63 -0.29 27.17 3.83
C PHE A 63 0.75 28.29 3.57
N SER A 64 1.23 28.41 2.35
CA SER A 64 2.12 29.50 1.93
C SER A 64 1.35 30.81 1.69
N GLY A 65 2.07 31.91 1.57
CA GLY A 65 1.45 33.18 1.18
C GLY A 65 0.78 33.11 -0.20
N GLU A 66 1.33 32.34 -1.14
CA GLU A 66 0.77 32.13 -2.48
C GLU A 66 -0.52 31.32 -2.42
N ASP A 67 -0.61 30.35 -1.52
CA ASP A 67 -1.85 29.56 -1.29
C ASP A 67 -2.97 30.42 -0.77
N ILE A 68 -2.68 31.27 0.21
CA ILE A 68 -3.65 32.22 0.77
C ILE A 68 -4.11 33.23 -0.31
N ASP A 69 -3.20 33.74 -1.13
CA ASP A 69 -3.54 34.61 -2.23
C ASP A 69 -4.40 33.92 -3.30
N TYR A 70 -4.16 32.65 -3.55
CA TYR A 70 -4.99 31.82 -4.42
C TYR A 70 -6.40 31.61 -3.84
N LEU A 71 -6.49 31.17 -2.58
CA LEU A 71 -7.77 30.93 -1.90
C LEU A 71 -8.62 32.20 -1.81
N SER A 72 -8.00 33.38 -1.61
CA SER A 72 -8.70 34.68 -1.56
C SER A 72 -9.41 35.06 -2.86
N LYS A 73 -9.00 34.50 -3.99
CA LYS A 73 -9.53 34.78 -5.33
C LYS A 73 -10.61 33.79 -5.78
N ILE A 74 -10.87 32.73 -5.01
CA ILE A 74 -11.93 31.77 -5.35
C ILE A 74 -13.28 32.46 -5.20
N PRO A 75 -14.10 32.56 -6.30
CA PRO A 75 -15.37 33.26 -6.23
C PRO A 75 -16.47 32.44 -5.57
N ALA A 76 -17.29 33.09 -4.77
CA ALA A 76 -18.55 32.50 -4.30
C ALA A 76 -19.58 32.46 -5.43
N PRO A 77 -20.48 31.45 -5.51
CA PRO A 77 -21.52 31.37 -6.54
C PRO A 77 -22.46 32.61 -6.62
N GLY A 78 -22.62 33.31 -5.50
CA GLY A 78 -23.41 34.55 -5.38
C GLY A 78 -22.63 35.84 -5.62
N GLY A 79 -21.34 35.77 -5.98
CA GLY A 79 -20.43 36.92 -6.12
C GLY A 79 -19.62 37.17 -4.84
N GLY A 80 -18.50 37.89 -5.01
CA GLY A 80 -17.53 38.09 -3.92
C GLY A 80 -16.58 36.92 -3.69
N ALA A 81 -15.74 36.99 -2.65
CA ALA A 81 -14.83 35.94 -2.28
C ALA A 81 -15.57 34.80 -1.56
N LEU A 82 -15.12 33.54 -1.78
CA LEU A 82 -15.70 32.36 -1.10
C LEU A 82 -15.33 32.32 0.39
N PHE A 83 -14.08 32.69 0.68
CA PHE A 83 -13.53 32.62 2.03
C PHE A 83 -13.46 33.98 2.71
N ALA A 84 -13.77 34.04 3.99
CA ALA A 84 -13.67 35.23 4.82
C ALA A 84 -12.20 35.63 5.07
N ALA A 85 -11.92 36.93 5.13
CA ALA A 85 -10.54 37.42 5.28
C ALA A 85 -9.88 36.96 6.58
N ASP A 86 -10.62 36.93 7.68
CA ASP A 86 -10.13 36.50 8.99
C ASP A 86 -9.90 34.96 9.07
N PHE A 87 -10.62 34.18 8.28
CA PHE A 87 -10.34 32.76 8.11
C PHE A 87 -9.05 32.53 7.32
N LEU A 88 -8.81 33.32 6.26
CA LEU A 88 -7.57 33.27 5.48
C LEU A 88 -6.34 33.67 6.33
N GLU A 89 -6.48 34.65 7.24
CA GLU A 89 -5.46 34.99 8.21
C GLU A 89 -5.17 33.83 9.16
N TRP A 90 -6.22 33.13 9.64
CA TRP A 90 -6.05 31.93 10.46
C TRP A 90 -5.29 30.81 9.71
N LEU A 91 -5.58 30.60 8.42
CA LEU A 91 -4.85 29.64 7.58
C LEU A 91 -3.38 30.04 7.38
N ARG A 92 -3.07 31.33 7.31
CA ARG A 92 -1.69 31.85 7.18
C ARG A 92 -0.82 31.46 8.40
N ASP A 93 -1.41 31.49 9.59
CA ASP A 93 -0.72 31.14 10.84
C ASP A 93 -0.90 29.67 11.23
N PHE A 94 -1.50 28.87 10.33
CA PHE A 94 -1.86 27.49 10.59
C PHE A 94 -0.66 26.63 10.95
N LYS A 95 -0.81 25.84 12.01
CA LYS A 95 0.14 24.79 12.43
C LYS A 95 -0.64 23.59 12.92
N LEU A 96 -0.22 22.41 12.49
CA LEU A 96 -0.80 21.18 13.00
C LEU A 96 -0.48 21.03 14.50
N THR A 97 -1.51 20.68 15.27
CA THR A 97 -1.41 20.37 16.71
C THR A 97 -2.10 19.05 17.07
N LEU A 98 -2.49 18.28 16.05
CA LEU A 98 -3.17 17.00 16.22
C LEU A 98 -2.22 15.83 16.49
N ASP A 99 -2.78 14.74 16.98
CA ASP A 99 -2.12 13.45 17.15
C ASP A 99 -2.56 12.47 16.05
N ILE A 100 -1.61 11.68 15.54
CA ILE A 100 -1.88 10.60 14.60
C ILE A 100 -1.28 9.32 15.15
N ASP A 101 -2.11 8.28 15.22
CA ASP A 101 -1.68 6.89 15.40
C ASP A 101 -1.97 6.12 14.13
N ALA A 102 -1.05 5.25 13.71
CA ALA A 102 -1.20 4.48 12.48
C ALA A 102 -0.63 3.07 12.61
N VAL A 103 -1.17 2.16 11.83
CA VAL A 103 -0.60 0.81 11.69
C VAL A 103 0.76 0.92 10.99
N PRO A 104 1.83 0.29 11.50
CA PRO A 104 3.13 0.31 10.83
C PRO A 104 3.07 -0.26 9.41
N GLU A 105 3.79 0.37 8.47
CA GLU A 105 3.88 -0.14 7.09
C GLU A 105 4.39 -1.58 7.04
N GLY A 106 3.86 -2.36 6.13
CA GLY A 106 4.14 -3.79 6.00
C GLY A 106 3.29 -4.68 6.90
N GLN A 107 2.51 -4.12 7.82
CA GLN A 107 1.59 -4.91 8.62
C GLN A 107 0.47 -5.47 7.75
N VAL A 108 0.14 -6.74 7.94
CA VAL A 108 -1.06 -7.36 7.37
C VAL A 108 -2.28 -6.76 8.05
N VAL A 109 -3.27 -6.32 7.28
CA VAL A 109 -4.49 -5.66 7.77
C VAL A 109 -5.72 -6.18 7.04
N PHE A 110 -6.89 -5.95 7.64
CA PHE A 110 -8.16 -6.48 7.15
C PHE A 110 -9.23 -5.39 7.08
N PRO A 111 -10.36 -5.63 6.39
CA PRO A 111 -11.48 -4.70 6.34
C PRO A 111 -12.02 -4.32 7.72
N ASN A 112 -12.49 -3.09 7.85
CA ASN A 112 -13.12 -2.52 9.05
C ASN A 112 -12.18 -2.30 10.26
N GLU A 113 -10.87 -2.47 10.09
CA GLU A 113 -9.87 -2.08 11.07
C GLU A 113 -9.43 -0.64 10.83
N PRO A 114 -9.35 0.22 11.87
CA PRO A 114 -8.72 1.51 11.73
C PRO A 114 -7.22 1.35 11.39
N LEU A 115 -6.82 1.86 10.21
CA LEU A 115 -5.42 1.93 9.78
C LEU A 115 -4.75 3.19 10.31
N VAL A 116 -5.51 4.27 10.39
CA VAL A 116 -5.05 5.56 10.90
C VAL A 116 -6.15 6.13 11.81
N ARG A 117 -5.76 6.60 12.97
CA ARG A 117 -6.57 7.41 13.88
C ARG A 117 -5.97 8.81 13.95
N VAL A 118 -6.79 9.83 13.68
CA VAL A 118 -6.43 11.25 13.79
C VAL A 118 -7.26 11.86 14.91
N LYS A 119 -6.60 12.53 15.85
CA LYS A 119 -7.25 13.13 17.01
C LYS A 119 -6.71 14.54 17.28
N GLY A 120 -7.59 15.52 17.39
CA GLY A 120 -7.24 16.92 17.65
C GLY A 120 -8.33 17.89 17.24
N PRO A 121 -8.02 19.19 17.02
CA PRO A 121 -9.01 20.18 16.59
C PRO A 121 -9.75 19.74 15.34
N ILE A 122 -11.09 19.79 15.36
CA ILE A 122 -11.95 19.26 14.29
C ILE A 122 -11.60 19.85 12.91
N MET A 123 -11.30 21.15 12.87
CA MET A 123 -10.90 21.83 11.62
C MET A 123 -9.64 21.22 11.04
N GLN A 124 -8.64 20.94 11.88
CA GLN A 124 -7.38 20.32 11.45
C GLN A 124 -7.58 18.87 11.01
N CYS A 125 -8.36 18.09 11.74
CA CYS A 125 -8.68 16.72 11.38
C CYS A 125 -9.38 16.65 10.02
N GLN A 126 -10.29 17.61 9.73
CA GLN A 126 -11.02 17.67 8.47
C GLN A 126 -10.11 17.98 7.27
N LEU A 127 -9.18 18.92 7.42
CA LEU A 127 -8.26 19.34 6.35
C LEU A 127 -7.27 18.24 5.89
N LEU A 128 -7.12 17.16 6.65
CA LEU A 128 -6.23 16.05 6.29
C LEU A 128 -6.91 14.97 5.44
N GLU A 129 -8.22 14.95 5.28
CA GLU A 129 -8.98 13.81 4.73
C GLU A 129 -8.46 13.37 3.36
N ALA A 130 -8.47 14.24 2.36
CA ALA A 130 -8.14 13.88 0.99
C ALA A 130 -6.66 13.49 0.83
N ALA A 131 -5.74 14.28 1.39
CA ALA A 131 -4.31 14.00 1.29
C ALA A 131 -3.92 12.70 1.99
N LEU A 132 -4.45 12.45 3.21
CA LEU A 132 -4.24 11.21 3.96
C LEU A 132 -4.77 9.99 3.18
N LEU A 133 -6.01 10.06 2.70
CA LEU A 133 -6.61 8.97 1.91
C LEU A 133 -5.82 8.71 0.63
N ASN A 134 -5.37 9.73 -0.07
CA ASN A 134 -4.57 9.59 -1.29
C ASN A 134 -3.25 8.83 -1.01
N CYS A 135 -2.54 9.19 0.05
CA CYS A 135 -1.28 8.54 0.44
C CYS A 135 -1.49 7.07 0.80
N VAL A 136 -2.45 6.77 1.69
CA VAL A 136 -2.60 5.45 2.28
C VAL A 136 -3.33 4.48 1.34
N ASN A 137 -4.39 4.93 0.66
CA ASN A 137 -5.15 4.07 -0.26
C ASN A 137 -4.29 3.52 -1.39
N PHE A 138 -3.58 4.41 -2.09
CA PHE A 138 -2.79 4.03 -3.26
C PHE A 138 -1.66 3.07 -2.87
N GLN A 139 -0.85 3.44 -1.88
CA GLN A 139 0.30 2.63 -1.51
C GLN A 139 -0.10 1.29 -0.87
N THR A 140 -1.16 1.25 -0.06
CA THR A 140 -1.70 -0.01 0.49
C THR A 140 -2.18 -0.93 -0.63
N LEU A 141 -2.84 -0.40 -1.65
CA LEU A 141 -3.30 -1.18 -2.79
C LEU A 141 -2.11 -1.77 -3.58
N ILE A 142 -1.09 -0.96 -3.89
CA ILE A 142 0.10 -1.42 -4.63
C ILE A 142 0.92 -2.43 -3.80
N ALA A 143 1.15 -2.17 -2.51
CA ALA A 143 1.86 -3.11 -1.64
C ALA A 143 1.13 -4.46 -1.54
N THR A 144 -0.20 -4.43 -1.51
CA THR A 144 -1.01 -5.66 -1.52
C THR A 144 -0.89 -6.41 -2.84
N LYS A 145 -0.94 -5.72 -3.98
CA LYS A 145 -0.72 -6.33 -5.31
C LYS A 145 0.67 -6.94 -5.41
N ALA A 146 1.69 -6.22 -4.94
CA ALA A 146 3.06 -6.72 -4.89
C ALA A 146 3.19 -7.99 -4.03
N ALA A 147 2.57 -8.02 -2.85
CA ALA A 147 2.60 -9.19 -1.97
C ALA A 147 1.96 -10.42 -2.62
N ARG A 148 0.85 -10.25 -3.35
CA ARG A 148 0.21 -11.33 -4.10
C ARG A 148 1.10 -11.85 -5.23
N VAL A 149 1.71 -10.94 -5.99
CA VAL A 149 2.66 -11.30 -7.07
C VAL A 149 3.88 -12.03 -6.50
N CYS A 150 4.47 -11.54 -5.41
CA CYS A 150 5.62 -12.19 -4.77
C CYS A 150 5.27 -13.55 -4.17
N LEU A 151 4.06 -13.71 -3.62
CA LEU A 151 3.57 -15.00 -3.14
C LEU A 151 3.43 -16.01 -4.29
N ALA A 152 2.86 -15.58 -5.42
CA ALA A 152 2.75 -16.41 -6.62
C ALA A 152 4.12 -16.81 -7.21
N ALA A 153 5.14 -15.97 -7.04
CA ALA A 153 6.50 -16.21 -7.52
C ALA A 153 7.26 -17.31 -6.73
N GLN A 154 6.70 -17.84 -5.63
CA GLN A 154 7.22 -18.98 -4.85
C GLN A 154 8.70 -18.84 -4.45
N GLY A 155 9.13 -17.63 -4.07
CA GLY A 155 10.49 -17.35 -3.63
C GLY A 155 11.44 -16.84 -4.70
N ALA A 156 11.10 -16.92 -5.99
CA ALA A 156 11.87 -16.24 -7.03
C ALA A 156 11.71 -14.72 -6.90
N PRO A 157 12.80 -13.93 -7.01
CA PRO A 157 12.73 -12.48 -6.84
C PRO A 157 11.86 -11.83 -7.93
N VAL A 158 11.09 -10.83 -7.50
CA VAL A 158 10.28 -9.99 -8.38
C VAL A 158 10.90 -8.61 -8.46
N ALA A 159 11.15 -8.12 -9.69
CA ALA A 159 11.57 -6.75 -9.96
C ALA A 159 10.38 -5.92 -10.47
N GLU A 160 10.14 -4.75 -9.88
CA GLU A 160 9.11 -3.81 -10.31
C GLU A 160 9.58 -3.04 -11.55
N PHE A 161 8.88 -3.18 -12.69
CA PHE A 161 9.21 -2.58 -14.00
C PHE A 161 8.10 -1.66 -14.54
N GLY A 162 7.26 -1.12 -13.65
CA GLY A 162 6.03 -0.43 -14.04
C GLY A 162 6.13 1.08 -14.23
N LEU A 163 7.28 1.74 -13.95
CA LEU A 163 7.41 3.20 -13.98
C LEU A 163 6.75 3.86 -15.21
N ARG A 164 7.05 3.37 -16.42
CA ARG A 164 6.54 3.96 -17.68
C ARG A 164 5.03 3.76 -17.92
N ARG A 165 4.36 2.96 -17.08
CA ARG A 165 2.92 2.65 -17.14
C ARG A 165 2.13 3.23 -15.97
N ALA A 166 2.82 3.75 -14.94
CA ALA A 166 2.19 4.33 -13.76
C ALA A 166 1.44 5.63 -14.09
N GLN A 167 0.46 5.97 -13.27
CA GLN A 167 -0.34 7.19 -13.38
C GLN A 167 0.45 8.40 -12.87
N GLY A 168 1.22 8.99 -13.78
CA GLY A 168 2.06 10.14 -13.53
C GLY A 168 3.36 9.83 -12.75
N ALA A 169 4.25 10.81 -12.68
CA ALA A 169 5.57 10.65 -12.07
C ALA A 169 5.48 10.33 -10.56
N GLY A 170 4.58 11.02 -9.83
CA GLY A 170 4.34 10.77 -8.41
C GLY A 170 3.82 9.35 -8.17
N GLY A 171 2.83 8.91 -8.97
CA GLY A 171 2.32 7.53 -8.92
C GLY A 171 3.44 6.51 -9.17
N GLY A 172 4.33 6.76 -10.14
CA GLY A 172 5.47 5.89 -10.40
C GLY A 172 6.45 5.79 -9.24
N LEU A 173 6.74 6.90 -8.56
CA LEU A 173 7.63 6.91 -7.39
C LEU A 173 7.06 6.10 -6.22
N TRP A 174 5.82 6.40 -5.84
CA TRP A 174 5.19 5.75 -4.70
C TRP A 174 4.80 4.30 -4.99
N ALA A 175 4.46 3.95 -6.24
CA ALA A 175 4.27 2.57 -6.66
C ALA A 175 5.55 1.75 -6.52
N SER A 176 6.70 2.29 -6.95
CA SER A 176 8.00 1.62 -6.79
C SER A 176 8.31 1.35 -5.30
N ARG A 177 8.11 2.35 -4.42
CA ARG A 177 8.33 2.17 -2.98
C ARG A 177 7.37 1.14 -2.38
N ALA A 178 6.08 1.27 -2.66
CA ALA A 178 5.05 0.36 -2.14
C ALA A 178 5.24 -1.08 -2.61
N SER A 179 5.74 -1.29 -3.84
CA SER A 179 6.08 -2.61 -4.36
C SER A 179 7.20 -3.28 -3.55
N ILE A 180 8.20 -2.52 -3.12
CA ILE A 180 9.25 -3.04 -2.23
C ILE A 180 8.64 -3.44 -0.87
N VAL A 181 7.80 -2.59 -0.26
CA VAL A 181 7.09 -2.92 0.99
C VAL A 181 6.29 -4.22 0.83
N GLY A 182 5.63 -4.42 -0.32
CA GLY A 182 4.86 -5.62 -0.63
C GLY A 182 5.68 -6.88 -0.92
N GLY A 183 7.01 -6.77 -1.04
CA GLY A 183 7.88 -7.95 -1.19
C GLY A 183 8.79 -7.95 -2.42
N CYS A 184 8.66 -7.00 -3.37
CA CYS A 184 9.55 -6.94 -4.52
C CYS A 184 11.01 -6.79 -4.09
N ALA A 185 11.90 -7.46 -4.81
CA ALA A 185 13.33 -7.45 -4.51
C ALA A 185 14.01 -6.15 -4.96
N SER A 186 13.51 -5.53 -6.02
CA SER A 186 14.09 -4.32 -6.62
C SER A 186 13.06 -3.56 -7.47
N THR A 187 13.42 -2.35 -7.87
CA THR A 187 12.69 -1.55 -8.88
C THR A 187 13.62 -1.12 -10.01
N SER A 188 13.07 -0.86 -11.19
CA SER A 188 13.81 -0.22 -12.28
C SER A 188 13.82 1.31 -12.19
N ASN A 189 13.10 1.90 -11.23
CA ASN A 189 12.96 3.33 -11.04
C ASN A 189 14.16 3.91 -10.30
N VAL A 190 15.12 4.46 -11.03
CA VAL A 190 16.36 5.00 -10.48
C VAL A 190 16.11 6.15 -9.50
N LEU A 191 15.10 7.00 -9.77
CA LEU A 191 14.77 8.10 -8.85
C LEU A 191 14.20 7.57 -7.53
N ALA A 192 13.33 6.56 -7.57
CA ALA A 192 12.82 5.91 -6.36
C ALA A 192 13.96 5.23 -5.59
N GLY A 193 14.89 4.56 -6.29
CA GLY A 193 16.10 4.00 -5.69
C GLY A 193 16.88 5.03 -4.90
N LYS A 194 17.12 6.21 -5.49
CA LYS A 194 17.83 7.32 -4.84
C LYS A 194 17.07 7.93 -3.66
N MET A 195 15.75 8.15 -3.84
CA MET A 195 14.93 8.85 -2.82
C MET A 195 14.66 8.01 -1.57
N PHE A 196 14.47 6.71 -1.76
CA PHE A 196 14.01 5.80 -0.71
C PHE A 196 15.04 4.73 -0.34
N ASP A 197 16.27 4.84 -0.86
CA ASP A 197 17.36 3.88 -0.66
C ASP A 197 16.95 2.44 -1.03
N LEU A 198 16.36 2.27 -2.23
CA LEU A 198 15.85 0.98 -2.71
C LEU A 198 16.84 0.28 -3.64
N PRO A 199 16.88 -1.06 -3.63
CA PRO A 199 17.62 -1.81 -4.63
C PRO A 199 17.11 -1.52 -6.05
N VAL A 200 18.02 -1.21 -6.97
CA VAL A 200 17.69 -0.93 -8.38
C VAL A 200 18.21 -2.07 -9.25
N SER A 201 17.37 -2.53 -10.18
CA SER A 201 17.77 -3.52 -11.18
C SER A 201 17.12 -3.25 -12.53
N GLY A 202 17.72 -3.79 -13.57
CA GLY A 202 17.22 -3.68 -14.94
C GLY A 202 18.12 -4.40 -15.92
N THR A 203 17.67 -4.48 -17.17
CA THR A 203 18.39 -5.07 -18.29
C THR A 203 18.38 -4.08 -19.45
N HIS A 204 18.95 -4.45 -20.61
CA HIS A 204 18.76 -3.67 -21.83
C HIS A 204 17.35 -3.86 -22.42
N ALA A 205 16.97 -2.99 -23.34
CA ALA A 205 15.74 -3.05 -24.11
C ALA A 205 16.01 -3.56 -25.55
N HIS A 206 14.93 -3.87 -26.30
CA HIS A 206 15.02 -4.26 -27.70
C HIS A 206 15.77 -3.23 -28.57
N SER A 207 15.63 -1.92 -28.27
CA SER A 207 16.33 -0.85 -28.99
C SER A 207 17.86 -0.95 -28.92
N TRP A 208 18.41 -1.55 -27.85
CA TRP A 208 19.85 -1.86 -27.82
C TRP A 208 20.21 -2.84 -28.91
N VAL A 209 19.49 -3.96 -29.03
CA VAL A 209 19.74 -4.99 -30.05
C VAL A 209 19.58 -4.42 -31.45
N MET A 210 18.53 -3.62 -31.67
CA MET A 210 18.22 -3.01 -32.96
C MET A 210 19.26 -1.96 -33.42
N ALA A 211 20.08 -1.43 -32.49
CA ALA A 211 21.11 -0.43 -32.81
C ALA A 211 22.40 -1.06 -33.42
N PHE A 212 22.52 -2.38 -33.43
CA PHE A 212 23.69 -3.11 -33.95
C PHE A 212 23.38 -3.81 -35.26
N PRO A 213 24.40 -4.12 -36.06
CA PRO A 213 24.24 -4.84 -37.34
C PRO A 213 23.63 -6.25 -37.19
N SER A 214 23.86 -6.89 -36.02
CA SER A 214 23.29 -8.18 -35.66
C SER A 214 23.04 -8.30 -34.18
N GLU A 215 22.09 -9.17 -33.79
CA GLU A 215 21.80 -9.50 -32.41
C GLU A 215 23.03 -10.06 -31.68
N LEU A 216 23.82 -10.91 -32.34
CA LEU A 216 25.02 -11.47 -31.75
C LEU A 216 26.06 -10.39 -31.41
N GLU A 217 26.25 -9.40 -32.31
CA GLU A 217 27.15 -8.27 -32.03
C GLU A 217 26.65 -7.39 -30.86
N ALA A 218 25.34 -7.16 -30.81
CA ALA A 218 24.72 -6.43 -29.70
C ALA A 218 24.93 -7.15 -28.34
N PHE A 219 24.80 -8.47 -28.32
CA PHE A 219 25.00 -9.28 -27.12
C PHE A 219 26.46 -9.27 -26.67
N ARG A 220 27.43 -9.40 -27.61
CA ARG A 220 28.88 -9.30 -27.32
C ARG A 220 29.22 -7.93 -26.73
N ALA A 221 28.74 -6.86 -27.36
CA ALA A 221 28.96 -5.50 -26.87
C ALA A 221 28.39 -5.27 -25.47
N TYR A 222 27.21 -5.85 -25.17
CA TYR A 222 26.61 -5.75 -23.84
C TYR A 222 27.40 -6.55 -22.79
N ALA A 223 27.83 -7.76 -23.14
CA ALA A 223 28.66 -8.62 -22.29
C ALA A 223 30.02 -7.99 -21.97
N GLU A 224 30.63 -7.29 -22.93
CA GLU A 224 31.88 -6.56 -22.73
C GLU A 224 31.69 -5.35 -21.81
N ALA A 225 30.60 -4.58 -22.00
CA ALA A 225 30.30 -3.39 -21.19
C ALA A 225 29.89 -3.74 -19.74
N PHE A 226 29.18 -4.86 -19.53
CA PHE A 226 28.60 -5.26 -18.25
C PHE A 226 28.89 -6.73 -17.88
N PRO A 227 30.15 -7.16 -17.78
CA PRO A 227 30.49 -8.58 -17.60
C PRO A 227 30.02 -9.17 -16.26
N LYS A 228 29.82 -8.33 -15.22
CA LYS A 228 29.38 -8.78 -13.90
C LYS A 228 27.86 -8.84 -13.72
N ASN A 229 27.09 -8.28 -14.67
CA ASN A 229 25.63 -8.23 -14.61
C ASN A 229 25.04 -8.36 -16.01
N CYS A 230 25.52 -9.36 -16.76
CA CYS A 230 25.08 -9.60 -18.13
C CYS A 230 23.76 -10.38 -18.14
N THR A 231 22.67 -9.70 -18.52
CA THR A 231 21.36 -10.30 -18.81
C THR A 231 20.97 -9.94 -20.24
N LEU A 232 20.77 -10.91 -21.11
CA LEU A 232 20.49 -10.72 -22.52
C LEU A 232 19.01 -10.93 -22.84
N LEU A 233 18.38 -9.94 -23.48
CA LEU A 233 17.00 -9.98 -23.94
C LEU A 233 16.95 -10.67 -25.31
N VAL A 234 16.39 -11.89 -25.38
CA VAL A 234 16.59 -12.82 -26.52
C VAL A 234 15.41 -12.87 -27.48
N ASP A 235 14.39 -12.06 -27.32
CA ASP A 235 13.16 -12.11 -28.13
C ASP A 235 12.97 -10.90 -29.05
N THR A 236 14.07 -10.26 -29.48
CA THR A 236 13.99 -9.08 -30.35
C THR A 236 13.52 -9.46 -31.76
N TYR A 237 13.98 -10.57 -32.33
CA TYR A 237 13.64 -11.03 -33.67
C TYR A 237 13.06 -12.45 -33.68
N ASN A 238 13.85 -13.43 -33.29
CA ASN A 238 13.44 -14.82 -33.16
C ASN A 238 13.98 -15.39 -31.86
N VAL A 239 13.09 -15.81 -30.97
CA VAL A 239 13.46 -16.23 -29.62
C VAL A 239 14.43 -17.40 -29.60
N GLU A 240 14.20 -18.39 -30.44
CA GLU A 240 15.08 -19.59 -30.54
C GLU A 240 16.49 -19.21 -30.98
N GLN A 241 16.62 -18.40 -32.02
CA GLN A 241 17.90 -17.87 -32.48
C GLN A 241 18.56 -16.96 -31.46
N GLY A 242 17.77 -16.13 -30.76
CA GLY A 242 18.26 -15.26 -29.72
C GLY A 242 18.85 -16.05 -28.53
N ILE A 243 18.22 -17.17 -28.14
CA ILE A 243 18.77 -18.10 -27.16
C ILE A 243 20.10 -18.69 -27.64
N ASP A 244 20.20 -19.10 -28.90
CA ASP A 244 21.44 -19.66 -29.46
C ASP A 244 22.55 -18.60 -29.52
N ASN A 245 22.23 -17.35 -29.84
CA ASN A 245 23.16 -16.23 -29.82
C ASN A 245 23.62 -15.93 -28.35
N ALA A 246 22.71 -15.97 -27.39
CA ALA A 246 23.04 -15.79 -25.98
C ALA A 246 23.92 -16.93 -25.44
N ILE A 247 23.68 -18.18 -25.85
CA ILE A 247 24.53 -19.32 -25.54
C ILE A 247 25.94 -19.10 -26.08
N THR A 248 26.06 -18.67 -27.33
CA THR A 248 27.37 -18.37 -27.98
C THR A 248 28.14 -17.36 -27.12
N VAL A 249 27.51 -16.23 -26.76
CA VAL A 249 28.14 -15.19 -25.93
C VAL A 249 28.43 -15.69 -24.51
N GLY A 250 27.54 -16.50 -23.93
CA GLY A 250 27.75 -17.10 -22.60
C GLY A 250 28.96 -18.03 -22.55
N LEU A 251 29.22 -18.80 -23.64
CA LEU A 251 30.42 -19.62 -23.77
C LEU A 251 31.68 -18.77 -23.93
N GLU A 252 31.65 -17.74 -24.78
CA GLU A 252 32.74 -16.75 -24.93
C GLU A 252 33.07 -16.05 -23.62
N MET A 253 32.07 -15.66 -22.81
CA MET A 253 32.25 -15.10 -21.48
C MET A 253 32.94 -16.08 -20.53
N ARG A 254 32.51 -17.35 -20.54
CA ARG A 254 33.11 -18.42 -19.72
C ARG A 254 34.58 -18.65 -20.03
N GLU A 255 34.99 -18.58 -21.31
CA GLU A 255 36.40 -18.64 -21.69
C GLU A 255 37.24 -17.52 -21.09
N ARG A 256 36.64 -16.35 -20.87
CA ARG A 256 37.26 -15.20 -20.17
C ARG A 256 37.18 -15.26 -18.67
N GLY A 257 36.59 -16.30 -18.08
CA GLY A 257 36.36 -16.43 -16.64
C GLY A 257 35.19 -15.59 -16.14
N GLU A 258 34.32 -15.15 -17.02
CA GLU A 258 33.11 -14.37 -16.75
C GLU A 258 31.86 -15.29 -16.81
N LYS A 259 30.68 -14.74 -16.45
CA LYS A 259 29.44 -15.50 -16.39
C LYS A 259 28.29 -14.75 -17.01
N LEU A 260 27.58 -15.39 -17.95
CA LEU A 260 26.25 -14.94 -18.38
C LEU A 260 25.27 -15.13 -17.20
N SER A 261 24.81 -14.03 -16.63
CA SER A 261 23.95 -14.08 -15.42
C SER A 261 22.57 -14.65 -15.73
N CYS A 262 21.91 -14.10 -16.76
CA CYS A 262 20.57 -14.52 -17.15
C CYS A 262 20.32 -14.27 -18.65
N ILE A 263 19.31 -14.94 -19.18
CA ILE A 263 18.58 -14.50 -20.37
C ILE A 263 17.21 -13.97 -19.94
N ARG A 264 16.63 -13.02 -20.70
CA ARG A 264 15.30 -12.48 -20.48
C ARG A 264 14.40 -12.74 -21.67
N ILE A 265 13.17 -13.18 -21.43
CA ILE A 265 12.10 -13.39 -22.41
C ILE A 265 10.93 -12.50 -22.04
N ASP A 266 10.47 -11.64 -22.97
CA ASP A 266 9.46 -10.59 -22.75
C ASP A 266 8.22 -10.79 -23.64
N SER A 267 8.14 -11.88 -24.44
CA SER A 267 7.04 -12.11 -25.38
C SER A 267 6.82 -13.60 -25.67
N GLY A 268 5.68 -13.92 -26.30
CA GLY A 268 5.31 -15.28 -26.71
C GLY A 268 4.74 -16.13 -25.55
N ASP A 269 4.73 -17.45 -25.75
CA ASP A 269 4.36 -18.42 -24.72
C ASP A 269 5.51 -18.59 -23.73
N LEU A 270 5.44 -17.84 -22.63
CA LEU A 270 6.52 -17.75 -21.65
C LEU A 270 6.85 -19.10 -20.99
N ALA A 271 5.84 -19.94 -20.73
CA ALA A 271 6.07 -21.25 -20.11
C ALA A 271 6.81 -22.20 -21.06
N TRP A 272 6.36 -22.27 -22.31
CA TRP A 272 6.99 -23.10 -23.32
C TRP A 272 8.42 -22.63 -23.67
N LEU A 273 8.58 -21.30 -23.84
CA LEU A 273 9.87 -20.69 -24.15
C LEU A 273 10.88 -20.85 -23.00
N ALA A 274 10.47 -20.69 -21.75
CA ALA A 274 11.35 -20.92 -20.60
C ALA A 274 11.82 -22.36 -20.51
N LYS A 275 10.93 -23.34 -20.75
CA LYS A 275 11.28 -24.76 -20.77
C LYS A 275 12.24 -25.10 -21.95
N MET A 276 12.04 -24.50 -23.13
CA MET A 276 12.93 -24.63 -24.26
C MET A 276 14.31 -24.01 -23.96
N ALA A 277 14.34 -22.80 -23.44
CA ALA A 277 15.56 -22.10 -23.09
C ALA A 277 16.38 -22.88 -22.06
N ARG A 278 15.74 -23.41 -21.00
CA ARG A 278 16.43 -24.22 -19.99
C ARG A 278 17.11 -25.44 -20.60
N ARG A 279 16.41 -26.18 -21.46
CA ARG A 279 17.00 -27.34 -22.15
C ARG A 279 18.22 -26.98 -23.02
N LYS A 280 18.15 -25.87 -23.77
CA LYS A 280 19.28 -25.43 -24.63
C LYS A 280 20.47 -24.95 -23.79
N LEU A 281 20.24 -24.18 -22.74
CA LEU A 281 21.27 -23.70 -21.80
C LEU A 281 21.96 -24.88 -21.11
N ASP A 282 21.22 -25.86 -20.64
CA ASP A 282 21.76 -27.06 -19.98
C ASP A 282 22.60 -27.92 -20.95
N ALA A 283 22.11 -28.11 -22.18
CA ALA A 283 22.84 -28.84 -23.22
C ALA A 283 24.17 -28.16 -23.60
N ALA A 284 24.23 -26.80 -23.48
CA ALA A 284 25.45 -26.03 -23.69
C ALA A 284 26.37 -25.97 -22.43
N GLY A 285 25.95 -26.56 -21.30
CA GLY A 285 26.69 -26.54 -20.06
C GLY A 285 26.60 -25.20 -19.31
N LEU A 286 25.61 -24.32 -19.66
CA LEU A 286 25.32 -23.07 -18.96
C LEU A 286 24.21 -23.27 -17.90
N THR A 287 24.38 -24.29 -17.05
CA THR A 287 23.38 -24.73 -16.06
C THR A 287 23.07 -23.67 -15.00
N ASP A 288 23.98 -22.75 -14.77
CA ASP A 288 23.89 -21.67 -13.80
C ASP A 288 23.38 -20.33 -14.41
N CYS A 289 23.14 -20.27 -15.72
CA CYS A 289 22.49 -19.13 -16.35
C CYS A 289 21.01 -19.10 -15.99
N GLY A 290 20.54 -18.01 -15.40
CA GLY A 290 19.15 -17.82 -15.00
C GLY A 290 18.23 -17.47 -16.18
N ILE A 291 16.94 -17.63 -15.96
CA ILE A 291 15.89 -17.20 -16.90
C ILE A 291 15.00 -16.16 -16.20
N VAL A 292 14.92 -14.98 -16.78
CA VAL A 292 14.04 -13.89 -16.34
C VAL A 292 12.85 -13.82 -17.29
N LEU A 293 11.65 -13.85 -16.75
CA LEU A 293 10.42 -13.64 -17.52
C LEU A 293 9.81 -12.29 -17.21
N SER A 294 9.28 -11.64 -18.22
CA SER A 294 8.57 -10.36 -18.13
C SER A 294 7.47 -10.30 -19.20
N ASN A 295 6.72 -9.22 -19.31
CA ASN A 295 5.53 -9.01 -20.13
C ASN A 295 4.23 -9.30 -19.37
N ASP A 296 3.36 -8.31 -19.26
CA ASP A 296 1.98 -8.33 -18.71
C ASP A 296 1.69 -9.36 -17.60
N LEU A 297 2.69 -9.62 -16.77
CA LEU A 297 2.63 -10.59 -15.69
C LEU A 297 1.80 -10.07 -14.52
N ASP A 298 1.06 -10.98 -13.91
CA ASP A 298 0.37 -10.84 -12.63
C ASP A 298 0.49 -12.15 -11.81
N GLU A 299 -0.10 -12.16 -10.62
CA GLU A 299 -0.10 -13.34 -9.75
C GLU A 299 -0.69 -14.59 -10.41
N TYR A 300 -1.69 -14.45 -11.26
CA TYR A 300 -2.35 -15.57 -11.91
C TYR A 300 -1.51 -16.14 -13.07
N THR A 301 -0.96 -15.27 -13.88
CA THR A 301 -0.08 -15.65 -14.99
C THR A 301 1.20 -16.31 -14.47
N ILE A 302 1.80 -15.76 -13.40
CA ILE A 302 3.00 -16.34 -12.76
C ILE A 302 2.68 -17.74 -12.22
N GLN A 303 1.55 -17.91 -11.53
CA GLN A 303 1.14 -19.21 -11.02
C GLN A 303 0.97 -20.23 -12.16
N SER A 304 0.28 -19.86 -13.23
CA SER A 304 0.07 -20.74 -14.40
C SER A 304 1.40 -21.17 -15.06
N ILE A 305 2.34 -20.24 -15.23
CA ILE A 305 3.66 -20.54 -15.81
C ILE A 305 4.44 -21.54 -14.93
N LEU A 306 4.38 -21.40 -13.61
CA LEU A 306 5.02 -22.32 -12.68
C LEU A 306 4.33 -23.69 -12.63
N GLU A 307 3.01 -23.74 -12.67
CA GLU A 307 2.23 -24.98 -12.74
C GLU A 307 2.55 -25.81 -13.99
N GLU A 308 2.90 -25.16 -15.10
CA GLU A 308 3.40 -25.82 -16.31
C GLU A 308 4.85 -26.33 -16.21
N GLY A 309 5.52 -26.12 -15.07
CA GLY A 309 6.87 -26.61 -14.80
C GLY A 309 7.99 -25.76 -15.38
N ALA A 310 7.76 -24.49 -15.68
CA ALA A 310 8.81 -23.56 -16.08
C ALA A 310 9.77 -23.28 -14.91
N GLN A 311 11.07 -23.31 -15.17
CA GLN A 311 12.10 -22.91 -14.21
C GLN A 311 12.46 -21.44 -14.42
N VAL A 312 12.06 -20.58 -13.50
CA VAL A 312 12.23 -19.13 -13.59
C VAL A 312 13.10 -18.64 -12.46
N SER A 313 14.13 -17.89 -12.77
CA SER A 313 15.08 -17.36 -11.79
C SER A 313 14.69 -16.00 -11.23
N ALA A 314 13.94 -15.20 -12.00
CA ALA A 314 13.41 -13.91 -11.57
C ALA A 314 12.24 -13.46 -12.47
N TRP A 315 11.42 -12.55 -11.96
CA TRP A 315 10.26 -12.00 -12.64
C TRP A 315 10.38 -10.49 -12.77
N GLY A 316 10.09 -9.95 -13.96
CA GLY A 316 9.96 -8.52 -14.23
C GLY A 316 8.48 -8.16 -14.36
N VAL A 317 7.87 -7.54 -13.37
CA VAL A 317 6.44 -7.23 -13.36
C VAL A 317 6.22 -5.72 -13.47
N GLY A 318 5.47 -5.30 -14.49
CA GLY A 318 5.32 -3.88 -14.82
C GLY A 318 3.90 -3.37 -14.61
N THR A 319 3.14 -3.27 -15.70
CA THR A 319 1.84 -2.59 -15.80
C THR A 319 0.86 -3.03 -14.72
N LYS A 320 0.62 -4.34 -14.64
CA LYS A 320 -0.42 -4.88 -13.74
C LYS A 320 -0.10 -4.68 -12.26
N LEU A 321 1.18 -4.54 -11.90
CA LEU A 321 1.61 -4.22 -10.56
C LEU A 321 1.47 -2.72 -10.27
N ALA A 322 2.15 -1.86 -11.05
CA ALA A 322 2.22 -0.43 -10.78
C ALA A 322 0.87 0.30 -10.89
N CYS A 323 -0.08 -0.25 -11.66
CA CYS A 323 -1.42 0.29 -11.84
C CYS A 323 -2.49 -0.44 -11.02
N ALA A 324 -2.15 -1.47 -10.26
CA ALA A 324 -3.11 -2.35 -9.59
C ALA A 324 -4.27 -2.75 -10.53
N TYR A 325 -3.94 -3.27 -11.71
CA TYR A 325 -4.77 -3.35 -12.92
C TYR A 325 -6.19 -3.87 -12.69
N ASP A 326 -6.36 -4.88 -11.83
CA ASP A 326 -7.66 -5.52 -11.60
C ASP A 326 -8.58 -4.72 -10.67
N GLN A 327 -7.99 -3.80 -9.88
CA GLN A 327 -8.73 -2.97 -8.94
C GLN A 327 -7.99 -1.64 -8.73
N PRO A 328 -8.45 -0.55 -9.37
CA PRO A 328 -7.71 0.73 -9.38
C PRO A 328 -7.76 1.50 -8.05
N THR A 329 -8.60 1.10 -7.09
CA THR A 329 -8.77 1.80 -5.81
C THR A 329 -8.93 0.84 -4.63
N LEU A 330 -8.39 1.19 -3.47
CA LEU A 330 -8.62 0.45 -2.22
C LEU A 330 -10.04 0.68 -1.68
N GLY A 331 -10.59 1.85 -1.89
CA GLY A 331 -11.90 2.25 -1.35
C GLY A 331 -11.86 2.54 0.16
N GLY A 332 -10.73 3.01 0.66
CA GLY A 332 -10.61 3.50 2.04
C GLY A 332 -11.44 4.75 2.28
N VAL A 333 -11.87 4.92 3.51
CA VAL A 333 -12.72 6.02 3.96
C VAL A 333 -12.15 6.64 5.23
N TYR A 334 -12.44 7.92 5.44
CA TYR A 334 -12.06 8.67 6.63
C TYR A 334 -13.33 9.17 7.31
N LYS A 335 -13.57 8.80 8.58
CA LYS A 335 -14.88 9.03 9.21
C LYS A 335 -14.74 9.54 10.63
N LEU A 336 -15.54 10.59 10.94
CA LEU A 336 -15.74 11.09 12.29
C LEU A 336 -16.39 10.00 13.13
N SER A 337 -15.82 9.74 14.31
CA SER A 337 -16.30 8.72 15.26
C SER A 337 -16.61 9.27 16.66
N ALA A 338 -15.96 10.36 17.06
CA ALA A 338 -16.24 11.03 18.33
C ALA A 338 -15.84 12.50 18.27
N THR A 339 -16.50 13.34 19.10
CA THR A 339 -16.11 14.74 19.35
C THR A 339 -16.07 15.02 20.86
N ARG A 340 -15.31 16.06 21.24
CA ARG A 340 -15.23 16.51 22.61
C ARG A 340 -15.15 18.04 22.67
N LYS A 341 -15.96 18.67 23.50
CA LYS A 341 -15.75 20.09 23.87
C LYS A 341 -14.59 20.22 24.84
N PRO A 342 -13.89 21.35 24.90
CA PRO A 342 -12.81 21.58 25.89
C PRO A 342 -13.23 21.21 27.30
N GLY A 343 -12.49 20.29 27.93
CA GLY A 343 -12.77 19.81 29.30
C GLY A 343 -14.00 18.91 29.45
N GLY A 344 -14.70 18.57 28.36
CA GLY A 344 -15.85 17.67 28.35
C GLY A 344 -15.48 16.20 28.11
N GLU A 345 -16.50 15.33 28.14
CA GLU A 345 -16.41 13.95 27.79
C GLU A 345 -16.50 13.76 26.26
N TRP A 346 -15.98 12.63 25.76
CA TRP A 346 -16.15 12.23 24.38
C TRP A 346 -17.62 11.89 24.09
N VAL A 347 -18.15 12.43 23.02
CA VAL A 347 -19.48 12.14 22.48
C VAL A 347 -19.30 11.35 21.19
N ASP A 348 -19.82 10.15 21.15
CA ASP A 348 -19.69 9.24 20.05
C ASP A 348 -20.62 9.59 18.88
N HIS A 349 -20.10 9.40 17.67
CA HIS A 349 -20.81 9.66 16.43
C HIS A 349 -20.77 8.47 15.53
N LEU A 350 -21.87 8.22 14.82
CA LEU A 350 -21.91 7.26 13.72
C LEU A 350 -22.81 7.77 12.59
N LYS A 351 -22.46 7.36 11.38
CA LYS A 351 -23.29 7.62 10.21
C LYS A 351 -24.20 6.42 9.98
N ILE A 352 -25.51 6.64 9.99
CA ILE A 352 -26.49 5.67 9.52
C ILE A 352 -26.53 5.70 8.01
N SER A 353 -26.59 4.54 7.38
CA SER A 353 -26.73 4.35 5.94
C SER A 353 -27.78 3.27 5.66
N GLU A 354 -28.43 3.34 4.50
CA GLU A 354 -29.32 2.26 4.04
C GLU A 354 -28.55 0.93 3.84
N SER A 355 -27.28 1.02 3.47
CA SER A 355 -26.39 -0.15 3.37
C SER A 355 -25.72 -0.44 4.70
N ALA A 356 -25.94 -1.63 5.26
CA ALA A 356 -25.31 -2.08 6.51
C ALA A 356 -23.76 -2.02 6.44
N LYS A 357 -23.15 -2.28 5.28
CA LYS A 357 -21.70 -2.16 5.04
C LYS A 357 -21.16 -0.72 5.16
N LYS A 358 -22.03 0.29 5.10
CA LYS A 358 -21.64 1.71 5.20
C LYS A 358 -21.84 2.30 6.60
N LEU A 359 -22.30 1.52 7.56
CA LEU A 359 -22.33 1.90 8.97
C LEU A 359 -20.89 2.13 9.45
N THR A 360 -20.71 3.19 10.27
CA THR A 360 -19.42 3.51 10.89
C THR A 360 -19.36 2.97 12.32
N PHE A 361 -18.23 3.09 12.96
CA PHE A 361 -18.00 2.66 14.34
C PHE A 361 -17.78 3.90 15.22
N PRO A 362 -18.50 4.01 16.36
CA PRO A 362 -18.35 5.12 17.29
C PRO A 362 -17.12 4.94 18.20
N GLY A 363 -16.63 6.02 18.80
CA GLY A 363 -15.60 5.99 19.83
C GLY A 363 -14.19 6.32 19.34
N VAL A 364 -13.23 6.23 20.24
CA VAL A 364 -11.78 6.39 19.98
C VAL A 364 -11.17 5.00 19.82
N LEU A 365 -11.15 4.51 18.59
CA LEU A 365 -10.91 3.10 18.32
C LEU A 365 -9.42 2.72 18.23
N ASP A 366 -9.12 1.49 18.62
CA ASP A 366 -7.86 0.80 18.38
C ASP A 366 -8.12 -0.66 18.06
N VAL A 367 -7.06 -1.43 17.72
CA VAL A 367 -7.16 -2.84 17.33
C VAL A 367 -6.24 -3.69 18.18
N ARG A 368 -6.77 -4.77 18.78
CA ARG A 368 -5.97 -5.85 19.35
C ARG A 368 -5.94 -7.03 18.40
N ARG A 369 -4.76 -7.44 17.97
CA ARG A 369 -4.53 -8.68 17.23
C ARG A 369 -4.14 -9.79 18.18
N TYR A 370 -4.90 -10.88 18.15
CA TYR A 370 -4.67 -12.05 18.99
C TYR A 370 -3.98 -13.16 18.21
N TYR A 371 -3.21 -13.98 18.93
CA TYR A 371 -2.39 -15.05 18.35
C TYR A 371 -2.74 -16.40 18.95
N HIS A 372 -2.68 -17.45 18.14
CA HIS A 372 -2.65 -18.84 18.58
C HIS A 372 -1.29 -19.16 19.22
N GLU A 373 -1.20 -20.27 19.95
CA GLU A 373 0.03 -20.72 20.59
C GLU A 373 1.15 -21.01 19.58
N ASP A 374 0.80 -21.44 18.37
CA ASP A 374 1.70 -21.70 17.26
C ASP A 374 2.22 -20.45 16.55
N GLY A 375 1.74 -19.27 16.96
CA GLY A 375 2.12 -17.97 16.39
C GLY A 375 1.27 -17.49 15.22
N HIS A 376 0.33 -18.27 14.72
CA HIS A 376 -0.63 -17.81 13.73
C HIS A 376 -1.61 -16.80 14.33
N ILE A 377 -2.06 -15.83 13.53
CA ILE A 377 -3.05 -14.85 13.97
C ILE A 377 -4.43 -15.51 14.15
N ALA A 378 -5.09 -15.18 15.25
CA ALA A 378 -6.33 -15.82 15.67
C ALA A 378 -7.57 -14.98 15.34
N GLY A 379 -7.48 -13.67 15.46
CA GLY A 379 -8.57 -12.73 15.19
C GLY A 379 -8.20 -11.35 15.67
N ASP A 380 -8.84 -10.33 15.10
CA ASP A 380 -8.64 -8.93 15.43
C ASP A 380 -9.89 -8.33 16.06
N MET A 381 -9.68 -7.62 17.16
CA MET A 381 -10.72 -6.95 17.95
C MET A 381 -10.59 -5.44 17.81
N VAL A 382 -11.58 -4.81 17.22
CA VAL A 382 -11.73 -3.35 17.24
C VAL A 382 -12.44 -2.96 18.55
N PHE A 383 -11.84 -2.08 19.33
CA PHE A 383 -12.37 -1.65 20.63
C PHE A 383 -12.22 -0.15 20.84
N ASP A 384 -13.07 0.44 21.69
CA ASP A 384 -12.93 1.82 22.11
C ASP A 384 -11.92 1.92 23.26
N THR A 385 -10.91 2.76 23.10
CA THR A 385 -9.84 2.97 24.10
C THR A 385 -10.34 3.59 25.39
N ASN A 386 -11.46 4.33 25.37
CA ASN A 386 -12.06 4.95 26.55
C ASN A 386 -12.87 3.95 27.37
N ALA A 387 -13.62 3.08 26.70
CA ALA A 387 -14.42 2.04 27.36
C ALA A 387 -13.58 0.81 27.76
N GLY A 388 -12.50 0.56 27.01
CA GLY A 388 -11.63 -0.61 27.21
C GLY A 388 -12.22 -1.90 26.62
N VAL A 389 -11.74 -3.04 27.14
CA VAL A 389 -12.14 -4.38 26.66
C VAL A 389 -12.73 -5.16 27.85
N GLN A 390 -13.91 -5.75 27.64
CA GLN A 390 -14.58 -6.58 28.67
C GLN A 390 -13.81 -7.89 28.92
N GLU A 391 -13.96 -8.47 30.12
CA GLU A 391 -13.27 -9.70 30.54
C GLU A 391 -13.51 -10.91 29.62
N CYS A 392 -14.67 -10.95 28.95
CA CYS A 392 -15.00 -12.06 28.03
C CYS A 392 -14.16 -12.05 26.74
N GLU A 393 -13.49 -10.94 26.41
CA GLU A 393 -12.68 -10.75 25.20
C GLU A 393 -13.29 -11.41 23.94
N THR A 394 -14.55 -11.07 23.68
CA THR A 394 -15.34 -11.64 22.58
C THR A 394 -15.49 -10.60 21.48
N ILE A 395 -15.24 -11.01 20.23
CA ILE A 395 -15.54 -10.20 19.04
C ILE A 395 -16.87 -10.61 18.43
N VAL A 396 -17.57 -9.61 17.88
CA VAL A 396 -18.83 -9.78 17.16
C VAL A 396 -18.66 -9.17 15.77
N ASP A 397 -19.01 -9.92 14.73
CA ASP A 397 -18.99 -9.42 13.36
C ASP A 397 -19.96 -8.23 13.22
N PRO A 398 -19.50 -7.08 12.72
CA PRO A 398 -20.33 -5.88 12.64
C PRO A 398 -21.53 -5.99 11.69
N LEU A 399 -21.56 -6.99 10.82
CA LEU A 399 -22.63 -7.22 9.84
C LEU A 399 -23.50 -8.44 10.16
N ASP A 400 -23.01 -9.35 11.01
CA ASP A 400 -23.72 -10.57 11.41
C ASP A 400 -23.52 -10.85 12.90
N SER A 401 -24.47 -10.44 13.73
CA SER A 401 -24.43 -10.58 15.19
C SER A 401 -24.36 -12.03 15.69
N LEU A 402 -24.64 -13.00 14.84
CA LEU A 402 -24.54 -14.44 15.16
C LEU A 402 -23.09 -14.93 15.02
N ARG A 403 -22.26 -14.22 14.25
CA ARG A 403 -20.83 -14.52 14.12
C ARG A 403 -20.06 -13.89 15.27
N ARG A 404 -19.66 -14.74 16.22
CA ARG A 404 -18.91 -14.34 17.42
C ARG A 404 -17.69 -15.22 17.60
N LYS A 405 -16.60 -14.67 18.15
CA LYS A 405 -15.41 -15.45 18.49
C LYS A 405 -14.83 -14.99 19.83
N ARG A 406 -14.54 -15.94 20.73
CA ARG A 406 -13.81 -15.69 21.96
C ARG A 406 -12.31 -15.69 21.67
N LEU A 407 -11.62 -14.67 22.18
CA LEU A 407 -10.19 -14.48 22.02
C LEU A 407 -9.44 -14.46 23.35
N GLY A 408 -10.16 -14.43 24.47
CA GLY A 408 -9.62 -14.37 25.83
C GLY A 408 -8.58 -15.44 26.12
N GLY A 409 -7.58 -15.07 26.90
CA GLY A 409 -6.46 -15.92 27.29
C GLY A 409 -5.37 -16.08 26.21
N LYS A 410 -5.53 -15.49 25.02
CA LYS A 410 -4.52 -15.48 23.96
C LYS A 410 -3.56 -14.28 24.09
N ARG A 411 -2.31 -14.47 23.67
CA ARG A 411 -1.38 -13.35 23.51
C ARG A 411 -1.94 -12.37 22.48
N PHE A 412 -1.80 -11.09 22.72
CA PHE A 412 -2.20 -10.04 21.76
C PHE A 412 -1.15 -8.93 21.65
N GLU A 413 -1.27 -8.14 20.61
CA GLU A 413 -0.61 -6.85 20.42
C GLU A 413 -1.62 -5.80 19.96
N THR A 414 -1.37 -4.52 20.27
CA THR A 414 -2.15 -3.39 19.77
C THR A 414 -1.50 -2.88 18.49
N LEU A 415 -2.30 -2.64 17.45
CA LEU A 415 -1.77 -2.38 16.11
C LEU A 415 -1.43 -0.92 15.85
N LEU A 416 -2.20 0.04 16.39
CA LEU A 416 -1.93 1.45 16.15
C LEU A 416 -0.73 1.91 16.98
N ALA A 417 0.26 2.50 16.30
CA ALA A 417 1.46 3.06 16.90
C ALA A 417 1.54 4.59 16.66
N PRO A 418 2.18 5.36 17.55
CA PRO A 418 2.33 6.80 17.37
C PRO A 418 3.07 7.14 16.07
N LEU A 419 2.43 7.93 15.19
CA LEU A 419 3.04 8.52 14.00
C LEU A 419 3.38 9.99 14.24
N ALA A 420 2.44 10.76 14.79
CA ALA A 420 2.64 12.17 15.12
C ALA A 420 2.05 12.49 16.48
N ARG A 421 2.63 13.48 17.16
CA ARG A 421 2.13 14.06 18.42
C ARG A 421 2.27 15.58 18.35
N ASN A 422 1.18 16.26 18.68
CA ASN A 422 1.10 17.73 18.63
C ASN A 422 1.62 18.28 17.28
N GLY A 423 1.16 17.70 16.16
CA GLY A 423 1.49 18.10 14.80
C GLY A 423 2.93 17.86 14.38
N LYS A 424 3.71 17.06 15.10
CA LYS A 424 5.09 16.70 14.75
C LYS A 424 5.24 15.20 14.67
N THR A 425 5.92 14.73 13.65
CA THR A 425 6.20 13.30 13.52
C THR A 425 7.08 12.79 14.68
N VAL A 426 6.67 11.66 15.23
CA VAL A 426 7.45 10.90 16.23
C VAL A 426 7.88 9.54 15.67
N LEU A 427 7.55 9.28 14.40
CA LEU A 427 7.86 8.03 13.71
C LEU A 427 9.38 7.85 13.62
N ALA A 428 9.90 6.82 14.27
CA ALA A 428 11.33 6.53 14.21
C ALA A 428 11.79 6.21 12.78
N PRO A 429 13.03 6.57 12.37
CA PRO A 429 13.51 6.39 11.00
C PRO A 429 13.33 4.97 10.44
N LYS A 430 13.52 3.94 11.27
CA LYS A 430 13.32 2.53 10.89
C LYS A 430 11.89 2.19 10.42
N PHE A 431 10.89 2.99 10.79
CA PHE A 431 9.51 2.80 10.34
C PHE A 431 9.21 3.50 9.01
N ARG A 432 10.11 4.40 8.54
CA ARG A 432 10.07 4.98 7.19
C ARG A 432 10.85 4.13 6.17
N ASP A 433 11.66 3.17 6.64
CA ASP A 433 12.46 2.27 5.81
C ASP A 433 11.59 1.21 5.14
N ALA A 434 11.57 1.22 3.80
CA ALA A 434 10.78 0.30 2.99
C ALA A 434 11.26 -1.16 3.10
N LEU A 435 12.57 -1.39 3.33
CA LEU A 435 13.12 -2.73 3.49
C LEU A 435 12.73 -3.33 4.86
N ALA A 436 12.73 -2.52 5.91
CA ALA A 436 12.22 -2.93 7.22
C ALA A 436 10.71 -3.21 7.17
N ALA A 437 9.94 -2.42 6.41
CA ALA A 437 8.51 -2.66 6.17
C ALA A 437 8.28 -3.94 5.35
N ARG A 438 9.10 -4.21 4.33
CA ARG A 438 9.09 -5.48 3.57
C ARG A 438 9.29 -6.69 4.47
N GLU A 439 10.26 -6.62 5.39
CA GLU A 439 10.50 -7.72 6.33
C GLU A 439 9.30 -7.91 7.27
N ARG A 440 8.66 -6.83 7.72
CA ARG A 440 7.42 -6.92 8.50
C ARG A 440 6.29 -7.58 7.72
N ALA A 441 6.13 -7.25 6.42
CA ALA A 441 5.15 -7.88 5.56
C ALA A 441 5.43 -9.37 5.39
N ARG A 442 6.69 -9.77 5.18
CA ARG A 442 7.10 -11.16 5.08
C ARG A 442 6.76 -11.95 6.35
N VAL A 443 7.10 -11.41 7.52
CA VAL A 443 6.80 -12.02 8.82
C VAL A 443 5.29 -12.09 9.04
N GLY A 444 4.55 -11.01 8.79
CA GLY A 444 3.09 -10.96 8.93
C GLY A 444 2.37 -11.97 8.02
N LEU A 445 2.79 -12.10 6.77
CA LEU A 445 2.23 -13.10 5.84
C LEU A 445 2.51 -14.54 6.29
N ALA A 446 3.62 -14.78 6.97
CA ALA A 446 3.93 -16.10 7.53
C ALA A 446 3.00 -16.48 8.71
N THR A 447 2.38 -15.51 9.38
CA THR A 447 1.40 -15.77 10.45
C THR A 447 -0.03 -16.03 9.95
N LEU A 448 -0.29 -15.83 8.65
CA LEU A 448 -1.58 -16.17 8.03
C LEU A 448 -1.68 -17.66 7.74
N ASP A 449 -2.86 -18.23 7.96
CA ASP A 449 -3.19 -19.56 7.46
C ASP A 449 -3.16 -19.59 5.92
N GLU A 450 -2.75 -20.73 5.34
CA GLU A 450 -2.66 -20.89 3.88
C GLU A 450 -4.00 -20.63 3.18
N SER A 451 -5.12 -20.97 3.83
CA SER A 451 -6.45 -20.72 3.27
C SER A 451 -6.78 -19.24 3.08
N GLN A 452 -6.15 -18.34 3.88
CA GLN A 452 -6.32 -16.89 3.79
C GLN A 452 -5.43 -16.26 2.71
N LYS A 453 -4.35 -16.95 2.32
CA LYS A 453 -3.41 -16.52 1.27
C LYS A 453 -3.82 -16.97 -0.14
N ARG A 454 -4.86 -17.78 -0.28
CA ARG A 454 -5.32 -18.24 -1.60
C ARG A 454 -5.64 -17.08 -2.53
N MET A 455 -5.24 -17.20 -3.79
CA MET A 455 -5.52 -16.19 -4.83
C MET A 455 -6.99 -16.11 -5.18
N LEU A 456 -7.72 -17.24 -5.10
CA LEU A 456 -9.13 -17.36 -5.41
C LEU A 456 -9.89 -17.86 -4.19
N ASN A 457 -10.98 -17.18 -3.86
CA ASN A 457 -11.91 -17.54 -2.77
C ASN A 457 -11.18 -17.84 -1.44
N PRO A 458 -10.38 -16.91 -0.91
CA PRO A 458 -9.69 -17.12 0.35
C PRO A 458 -10.68 -17.22 1.50
N HIS A 459 -10.27 -17.92 2.56
CA HIS A 459 -11.03 -17.94 3.81
C HIS A 459 -10.98 -16.57 4.49
N SER A 460 -12.11 -16.07 4.99
CA SER A 460 -12.19 -14.78 5.66
C SER A 460 -11.54 -14.84 7.04
N TYR A 461 -10.65 -13.89 7.31
CA TYR A 461 -10.06 -13.69 8.64
C TYR A 461 -11.10 -13.05 9.59
N PRO A 462 -11.20 -13.50 10.86
CA PRO A 462 -12.18 -12.95 11.80
C PRO A 462 -11.73 -11.59 12.36
N VAL A 463 -12.39 -10.55 11.91
CA VAL A 463 -12.34 -9.20 12.48
C VAL A 463 -13.70 -8.89 13.07
N GLY A 464 -13.76 -8.35 14.28
CA GLY A 464 -15.02 -7.97 14.90
C GLY A 464 -14.86 -6.82 15.90
N LEU A 465 -16.02 -6.26 16.25
CA LEU A 465 -16.09 -5.30 17.34
C LEU A 465 -15.99 -6.02 18.69
N GLU A 466 -15.33 -5.42 19.64
CA GLU A 466 -15.43 -5.80 21.05
C GLU A 466 -16.94 -5.82 21.45
N HIS A 467 -17.34 -6.76 22.28
CA HIS A 467 -18.75 -7.03 22.56
C HIS A 467 -19.49 -5.77 23.08
N GLY A 468 -18.92 -5.03 24.03
CA GLY A 468 -19.52 -3.80 24.54
C GLY A 468 -19.59 -2.68 23.50
N LEU A 469 -18.57 -2.56 22.65
CA LEU A 469 -18.60 -1.61 21.54
C LEU A 469 -19.69 -2.00 20.51
N PHE A 470 -19.90 -3.28 20.27
CA PHE A 470 -20.97 -3.76 19.39
C PHE A 470 -22.36 -3.41 19.95
N GLU A 471 -22.60 -3.63 21.27
CA GLU A 471 -23.85 -3.27 21.95
C GLU A 471 -24.07 -1.76 21.92
N HIS A 472 -23.10 -0.98 22.35
CA HIS A 472 -23.15 0.49 22.33
C HIS A 472 -23.47 1.05 20.93
N ARG A 473 -22.82 0.52 19.90
CA ARG A 473 -23.14 0.88 18.50
C ARG A 473 -24.58 0.58 18.14
N SER A 474 -25.09 -0.58 18.57
CA SER A 474 -26.45 -1.02 18.27
C SER A 474 -27.47 -0.10 18.93
N ASP A 475 -27.25 0.29 20.19
CA ASP A 475 -28.09 1.24 20.94
C ASP A 475 -28.09 2.63 20.29
N LEU A 476 -26.92 3.12 19.88
CA LEU A 476 -26.81 4.39 19.14
C LEU A 476 -27.59 4.37 17.83
N VAL A 477 -27.54 3.23 17.10
CA VAL A 477 -28.32 3.08 15.85
C VAL A 477 -29.82 3.08 16.15
N ALA A 478 -30.27 2.38 17.20
CA ALA A 478 -31.67 2.34 17.61
C ALA A 478 -32.17 3.75 17.98
N LYS A 479 -31.43 4.45 18.81
CA LYS A 479 -31.72 5.82 19.21
C LYS A 479 -31.82 6.79 18.03
N LEU A 480 -30.85 6.76 17.13
CA LEU A 480 -30.81 7.66 15.97
C LEU A 480 -31.91 7.34 14.93
N ARG A 481 -32.46 6.12 14.95
CA ARG A 481 -33.61 5.71 14.13
C ARG A 481 -34.96 5.94 14.81
N GLY A 482 -34.96 6.41 16.07
CA GLY A 482 -36.18 6.72 16.83
C GLY A 482 -36.91 5.48 17.34
N PHE A 483 -36.20 4.40 17.62
CA PHE A 483 -36.77 3.20 18.24
C PHE A 483 -36.73 3.22 19.77
N GLU A 484 -36.15 4.30 20.35
CA GLU A 484 -36.12 4.60 21.79
C GLU A 484 -36.68 6.00 22.08
#